data_b7c0e7988086d15f26bb30dd3aec7bc7
#
_entry.id   b7c0e7988086d15f26bb30dd3aec7bc7
#
_cell.length_a   1.000
_cell.length_b   1.000
_cell.length_c   1.000
_cell.angle_alpha   90.00
_cell.angle_beta   90.00
_cell.angle_gamma   90.00
#
_symmetry.space_group_name_H-M   'P 1'
#
loop_
_entity.id
_entity.type
_entity.pdbx_description
1 polymer ?
#
loop_
_entity_poly.entity_id
_entity_poly.type
_entity_poly.pdbx_seq_one_letter_code
_entity_poly.pdbx_strand_id
1 'polypeptide(L)'
;MKLSSQTINVLKNFSTINQNLVIKEGSSISTMSAMKNIIAKATVEETFPKEFAIYDLNEFLSVISLFSNPELDFKDNFVLITEEGSSKSSKYWYSDPSVVTTPTKDITMPSTEVTFDISSDTLSEITRAASVIGAPDMVLENGELKVTDKKNTTANDFTLKLDVPKS
;
A
#
# COMPACT_ATOMS: atom_id res chain seq x y z
N MET A 1 -20.47 -8.11 3.43
CA MET A 1 -19.06 -8.54 3.34
C MET A 1 -18.28 -7.94 4.50
N LYS A 2 -17.40 -8.72 5.14
CA LYS A 2 -16.49 -8.21 6.18
C LYS A 2 -15.10 -8.09 5.59
N LEU A 3 -14.35 -7.05 5.97
CA LEU A 3 -12.96 -6.91 5.58
C LEU A 3 -12.06 -7.58 6.62
N SER A 4 -11.09 -8.36 6.15
CA SER A 4 -10.05 -8.94 7.01
C SER A 4 -9.11 -7.86 7.54
N SER A 5 -8.44 -8.15 8.64
CA SER A 5 -7.41 -7.26 9.18
C SER A 5 -6.25 -7.05 8.18
N GLN A 6 -5.97 -8.06 7.37
CA GLN A 6 -4.96 -7.97 6.31
C GLN A 6 -5.39 -6.95 5.25
N THR A 7 -6.62 -7.01 4.76
CA THR A 7 -7.15 -6.05 3.79
C THR A 7 -7.17 -4.63 4.33
N ILE A 8 -7.59 -4.45 5.59
CA ILE A 8 -7.53 -3.15 6.26
C ILE A 8 -6.09 -2.62 6.32
N ASN A 9 -5.09 -3.46 6.61
CA ASN A 9 -3.68 -3.05 6.63
C ASN A 9 -3.17 -2.68 5.23
N VAL A 10 -3.57 -3.41 4.18
CA VAL A 10 -3.26 -3.04 2.79
C VAL A 10 -3.86 -1.67 2.45
N LEU A 11 -5.12 -1.43 2.77
CA LEU A 11 -5.77 -0.14 2.52
C LEU A 11 -5.11 1.00 3.30
N LYS A 12 -4.71 0.79 4.56
CA LYS A 12 -3.94 1.77 5.35
C LYS A 12 -2.59 2.07 4.71
N ASN A 13 -1.87 1.07 4.21
CA ASN A 13 -0.63 1.28 3.49
C ASN A 13 -0.87 2.07 2.19
N PHE A 14 -1.89 1.71 1.41
CA PHE A 14 -2.23 2.40 0.17
C PHE A 14 -2.62 3.86 0.39
N SER A 15 -3.27 4.19 1.50
CA SER A 15 -3.61 5.57 1.84
C SER A 15 -2.38 6.47 2.05
N THR A 16 -1.22 5.89 2.37
CA THR A 16 0.04 6.65 2.45
C THR A 16 0.65 6.94 1.08
N ILE A 17 0.25 6.20 0.05
CA ILE A 17 0.70 6.38 -1.34
C ILE A 17 -0.23 7.35 -2.08
N ASN A 18 -1.53 7.13 -1.96
CA ASN A 18 -2.57 7.98 -2.54
C ASN A 18 -3.85 7.88 -1.72
N GLN A 19 -4.45 9.02 -1.40
CA GLN A 19 -5.76 9.04 -0.74
C GLN A 19 -6.91 8.63 -1.66
N ASN A 20 -6.74 8.73 -2.98
CA ASN A 20 -7.70 8.23 -3.95
C ASN A 20 -7.47 6.75 -4.22
N LEU A 21 -8.55 6.00 -4.38
CA LEU A 21 -8.49 4.60 -4.73
C LEU A 21 -9.67 4.19 -5.60
N VAL A 22 -9.40 3.44 -6.67
CA VAL A 22 -10.43 2.70 -7.39
C VAL A 22 -10.26 1.22 -7.06
N ILE A 23 -11.28 0.62 -6.49
CA ILE A 23 -11.34 -0.82 -6.26
C ILE A 23 -12.14 -1.41 -7.43
N LYS A 24 -11.54 -2.35 -8.13
CA LYS A 24 -12.18 -3.09 -9.22
C LYS A 24 -12.89 -4.33 -8.68
N GLU A 25 -13.82 -4.86 -9.46
CA GLU A 25 -14.40 -6.17 -9.19
C GLU A 25 -13.28 -7.23 -9.09
N GLY A 26 -13.40 -8.13 -8.10
CA GLY A 26 -12.40 -9.17 -7.84
C GLY A 26 -11.60 -8.95 -6.57
N SER A 27 -10.45 -9.62 -6.46
CA SER A 27 -9.61 -9.64 -5.24
C SER A 27 -8.30 -8.89 -5.39
N SER A 28 -8.10 -8.15 -6.48
CA SER A 28 -6.88 -7.38 -6.72
C SER A 28 -7.13 -5.90 -6.52
N ILE A 29 -6.33 -5.28 -5.65
CA ILE A 29 -6.35 -3.85 -5.39
C ILE A 29 -5.02 -3.25 -5.82
N SER A 30 -5.04 -2.11 -6.50
CA SER A 30 -3.83 -1.39 -6.89
C SER A 30 -3.99 0.10 -6.68
N THR A 31 -2.87 0.76 -6.38
CA THR A 31 -2.80 2.22 -6.23
C THR A 31 -1.57 2.77 -6.93
N MET A 32 -1.60 4.06 -7.21
CA MET A 32 -0.51 4.79 -7.82
C MET A 32 -0.41 6.16 -7.18
N SER A 33 0.81 6.59 -6.86
CA SER A 33 1.04 7.94 -6.33
C SER A 33 0.63 9.02 -7.35
N ALA A 34 0.25 10.20 -6.86
CA ALA A 34 -0.11 11.33 -7.70
C ALA A 34 1.00 11.72 -8.70
N MET A 35 2.26 11.56 -8.30
CA MET A 35 3.43 11.80 -9.16
C MET A 35 3.74 10.62 -10.10
N LYS A 36 2.99 9.53 -10.03
CA LYS A 36 3.14 8.31 -10.87
C LYS A 36 4.52 7.65 -10.77
N ASN A 37 5.20 7.81 -9.66
CA ASN A 37 6.52 7.22 -9.39
C ASN A 37 6.48 6.04 -8.42
N ILE A 38 5.32 5.76 -7.81
CA ILE A 38 5.08 4.60 -6.94
C ILE A 38 3.81 3.92 -7.42
N ILE A 39 3.90 2.61 -7.61
CA ILE A 39 2.74 1.74 -7.89
C ILE A 39 2.80 0.59 -6.90
N ALA A 40 1.67 0.30 -6.28
CA ALA A 40 1.51 -0.85 -5.41
C ALA A 40 0.31 -1.68 -5.85
N LYS A 41 0.44 -3.00 -5.74
CA LYS A 41 -0.62 -3.97 -6.04
C LYS A 41 -0.66 -5.02 -4.94
N ALA A 42 -1.86 -5.39 -4.53
CA ALA A 42 -2.09 -6.44 -3.55
C ALA A 42 -3.24 -7.35 -3.98
N THR A 43 -3.13 -8.62 -3.62
CA THR A 43 -4.26 -9.57 -3.67
C THR A 43 -4.78 -9.73 -2.26
N VAL A 44 -6.08 -9.57 -2.07
CA VAL A 44 -6.76 -9.67 -0.77
C VAL A 44 -7.66 -10.91 -0.72
N GLU A 45 -8.11 -11.27 0.48
CA GLU A 45 -8.96 -12.46 0.68
C GLU A 45 -10.38 -12.25 0.16
N GLU A 46 -10.86 -11.00 0.20
CA GLU A 46 -12.20 -10.66 -0.23
C GLU A 46 -12.30 -10.56 -1.75
N THR A 47 -13.48 -10.87 -2.26
CA THR A 47 -13.85 -10.61 -3.65
C THR A 47 -14.84 -9.46 -3.69
N PHE A 48 -14.41 -8.30 -4.15
CA PHE A 48 -15.28 -7.13 -4.28
C PHE A 48 -16.29 -7.36 -5.40
N PRO A 49 -17.58 -7.07 -5.15
CA PRO A 49 -18.66 -7.44 -6.09
C PRO A 49 -18.78 -6.53 -7.30
N LYS A 50 -18.15 -5.36 -7.27
CA LYS A 50 -18.24 -4.34 -8.34
C LYS A 50 -17.10 -3.33 -8.23
N GLU A 51 -16.89 -2.58 -9.31
CA GLU A 51 -16.00 -1.43 -9.30
C GLU A 51 -16.63 -0.24 -8.56
N PHE A 52 -15.83 0.44 -7.76
CA PHE A 52 -16.20 1.70 -7.10
C PHE A 52 -14.96 2.55 -6.79
N ALA A 53 -15.15 3.86 -6.70
CA ALA A 53 -14.09 4.81 -6.42
C ALA A 53 -14.25 5.43 -5.03
N ILE A 54 -13.13 5.59 -4.34
CA ILE A 54 -13.00 6.26 -3.05
C ILE A 54 -12.17 7.53 -3.26
N TYR A 55 -12.72 8.67 -2.91
CA TYR A 55 -12.00 9.94 -3.01
C TYR A 55 -11.01 10.13 -1.86
N ASP A 56 -11.42 9.82 -0.63
CA ASP A 56 -10.58 9.88 0.56
C ASP A 56 -10.57 8.54 1.30
N LEU A 57 -9.49 7.79 1.08
CA LEU A 57 -9.32 6.47 1.69
C LEU A 57 -9.15 6.55 3.22
N ASN A 58 -8.57 7.64 3.74
CA ASN A 58 -8.45 7.85 5.19
C ASN A 58 -9.82 8.08 5.83
N GLU A 59 -10.69 8.86 5.19
CA GLU A 59 -12.06 9.04 5.64
C GLU A 59 -12.82 7.71 5.62
N PHE A 60 -12.73 6.95 4.52
CA PHE A 60 -13.35 5.63 4.41
C PHE A 60 -12.92 4.68 5.53
N LEU A 61 -11.61 4.59 5.78
CA LEU A 61 -11.06 3.78 6.87
C LEU A 61 -11.50 4.27 8.26
N SER A 62 -11.60 5.58 8.44
CA SER A 62 -12.06 6.20 9.68
C SER A 62 -13.53 5.87 9.93
N VAL A 63 -14.38 5.91 8.91
CA VAL A 63 -15.79 5.50 9.01
C VAL A 63 -15.91 4.03 9.39
N ILE A 64 -15.13 3.14 8.76
CA ILE A 64 -15.10 1.71 9.12
C ILE A 64 -14.68 1.52 10.58
N SER A 65 -13.74 2.31 11.08
CA SER A 65 -13.24 2.22 12.45
C SER A 65 -14.26 2.59 13.54
N LEU A 66 -15.38 3.23 13.18
CA LEU A 66 -16.49 3.51 14.11
C LEU A 66 -17.26 2.25 14.52
N PHE A 67 -17.05 1.15 13.85
CA PHE A 67 -17.71 -0.14 14.05
C PHE A 67 -16.71 -1.17 14.60
N SER A 68 -17.13 -1.99 15.53
CA SER A 68 -16.28 -3.05 16.10
C SER A 68 -16.16 -4.25 15.16
N ASN A 69 -17.22 -4.57 14.43
CA ASN A 69 -17.28 -5.68 13.48
C ASN A 69 -18.10 -5.27 12.24
N PRO A 70 -17.55 -4.37 11.40
CA PRO A 70 -18.28 -3.76 10.30
C PRO A 70 -18.65 -4.78 9.24
N GLU A 71 -19.88 -4.68 8.76
CA GLU A 71 -20.38 -5.40 7.60
C GLU A 71 -20.69 -4.41 6.49
N LEU A 72 -20.07 -4.63 5.31
CA LEU A 72 -20.17 -3.78 4.14
C LEU A 72 -21.15 -4.37 3.14
N ASP A 73 -22.15 -3.60 2.76
CA ASP A 73 -23.13 -3.94 1.72
C ASP A 73 -23.00 -2.92 0.57
N PHE A 74 -22.50 -3.38 -0.57
CA PHE A 74 -22.19 -2.55 -1.74
C PHE A 74 -23.44 -2.31 -2.58
N LYS A 75 -23.96 -1.09 -2.49
CA LYS A 75 -25.08 -0.59 -3.28
C LYS A 75 -24.59 0.07 -4.59
N ASP A 76 -25.51 0.61 -5.37
CA ASP A 76 -25.15 1.20 -6.67
C ASP A 76 -24.25 2.44 -6.54
N ASN A 77 -24.56 3.31 -5.58
CA ASN A 77 -23.88 4.61 -5.44
C ASN A 77 -23.15 4.79 -4.10
N PHE A 78 -23.29 3.84 -3.16
CA PHE A 78 -22.67 3.91 -1.85
C PHE A 78 -22.45 2.51 -1.26
N VAL A 79 -21.58 2.40 -0.29
CA VAL A 79 -21.50 1.24 0.59
C VAL A 79 -22.26 1.55 1.88
N LEU A 80 -23.17 0.66 2.26
CA LEU A 80 -23.83 0.68 3.57
C LEU A 80 -22.97 -0.11 4.54
N ILE A 81 -22.56 0.54 5.62
CA ILE A 81 -21.76 -0.06 6.69
C ILE A 81 -22.67 -0.22 7.90
N THR A 82 -22.76 -1.43 8.40
CA THR A 82 -23.58 -1.81 9.54
C THR A 82 -22.78 -2.68 10.51
N GLU A 83 -23.36 -2.97 11.66
CA GLU A 83 -22.80 -3.88 12.65
C GLU A 83 -23.94 -4.72 13.23
N GLU A 84 -23.74 -6.04 13.26
CA GLU A 84 -24.73 -6.96 13.81
C GLU A 84 -24.96 -6.68 15.30
N GLY A 85 -26.24 -6.63 15.71
CA GLY A 85 -26.62 -6.34 17.08
C GLY A 85 -26.50 -4.87 17.51
N SER A 86 -26.21 -3.97 16.57
CA SER A 86 -26.11 -2.52 16.79
C SER A 86 -27.11 -1.76 15.93
N SER A 87 -27.59 -0.60 16.45
CA SER A 87 -28.39 0.35 15.66
C SER A 87 -27.56 1.29 14.77
N LYS A 88 -26.21 1.15 14.81
CA LYS A 88 -25.30 1.99 14.02
C LYS A 88 -25.37 1.62 12.54
N SER A 89 -25.41 2.63 11.71
CA SER A 89 -25.20 2.48 10.26
C SER A 89 -24.54 3.71 9.69
N SER A 90 -23.78 3.55 8.62
CA SER A 90 -23.20 4.65 7.86
C SER A 90 -23.32 4.37 6.37
N LYS A 91 -23.56 5.42 5.59
CA LYS A 91 -23.47 5.38 4.13
C LYS A 91 -22.22 6.12 3.71
N TYR A 92 -21.33 5.42 3.01
CA TYR A 92 -20.18 6.04 2.36
C TYR A 92 -20.42 6.10 0.86
N TRP A 93 -20.56 7.32 0.31
CA TRP A 93 -20.85 7.54 -1.11
C TRP A 93 -19.60 7.37 -1.95
N TYR A 94 -19.75 6.71 -3.10
CA TYR A 94 -18.67 6.56 -4.06
C TYR A 94 -18.37 7.90 -4.73
N SER A 95 -17.11 8.06 -5.12
CA SER A 95 -16.67 9.14 -5.98
C SER A 95 -16.86 8.78 -7.45
N ASP A 96 -16.87 9.77 -8.31
CA ASP A 96 -16.76 9.55 -9.75
C ASP A 96 -15.34 9.04 -10.07
N PRO A 97 -15.18 7.88 -10.74
CA PRO A 97 -13.86 7.36 -11.12
C PRO A 97 -13.01 8.33 -11.95
N SER A 98 -13.65 9.26 -12.68
CA SER A 98 -12.94 10.23 -13.53
C SER A 98 -12.15 11.29 -12.74
N VAL A 99 -12.50 11.51 -11.46
CA VAL A 99 -11.80 12.48 -10.58
C VAL A 99 -10.76 11.82 -9.68
N VAL A 100 -10.56 10.51 -9.82
CA VAL A 100 -9.66 9.72 -8.96
C VAL A 100 -8.44 9.27 -9.76
N THR A 101 -7.25 9.48 -9.20
CA THR A 101 -6.01 8.99 -9.81
C THR A 101 -5.85 7.49 -9.54
N THR A 102 -5.82 6.69 -10.60
CA THR A 102 -5.66 5.23 -10.53
C THR A 102 -4.73 4.72 -11.63
N PRO A 103 -4.06 3.56 -11.45
CA PRO A 103 -3.32 2.91 -12.52
C PRO A 103 -4.27 2.56 -13.68
N THR A 104 -3.96 3.05 -14.87
CA THR A 104 -4.76 2.76 -16.09
C THR A 104 -4.26 1.52 -16.83
N LYS A 105 -3.06 1.06 -16.52
CA LYS A 105 -2.43 -0.13 -17.13
C LYS A 105 -1.73 -0.95 -16.06
N ASP A 106 -1.75 -2.26 -16.22
CA ASP A 106 -0.86 -3.14 -15.44
C ASP A 106 0.57 -2.88 -15.88
N ILE A 107 1.41 -2.49 -14.91
CA ILE A 107 2.84 -2.32 -15.12
C ILE A 107 3.53 -3.60 -14.64
N THR A 108 4.26 -4.22 -15.54
CA THR A 108 5.14 -5.35 -15.23
C THR A 108 6.58 -4.89 -15.31
N MET A 109 7.42 -5.39 -14.43
CA MET A 109 8.87 -5.17 -14.51
C MET A 109 9.39 -5.78 -15.81
N PRO A 110 10.10 -5.02 -16.65
CA PRO A 110 10.58 -5.52 -17.94
C PRO A 110 11.63 -6.63 -17.77
N SER A 111 12.44 -6.56 -16.73
CA SER A 111 13.39 -7.60 -16.32
C SER A 111 13.64 -7.50 -14.81
N THR A 112 13.98 -8.62 -14.19
CA THR A 112 14.46 -8.68 -12.80
C THR A 112 15.88 -9.19 -12.82
N GLU A 113 16.84 -8.28 -12.69
CA GLU A 113 18.27 -8.62 -12.73
C GLU A 113 18.73 -9.20 -11.39
N VAL A 114 18.15 -8.71 -10.29
CA VAL A 114 18.46 -9.16 -8.93
C VAL A 114 17.17 -9.38 -8.16
N THR A 115 17.05 -10.51 -7.49
CA THR A 115 15.96 -10.85 -6.58
C THR A 115 16.57 -11.37 -5.28
N PHE A 116 16.08 -10.87 -4.14
CA PHE A 116 16.50 -11.33 -2.83
C PHE A 116 15.36 -11.17 -1.82
N ASP A 117 15.40 -12.00 -0.78
CA ASP A 117 14.47 -11.92 0.33
C ASP A 117 15.04 -11.04 1.44
N ILE A 118 14.20 -10.22 2.04
CA ILE A 118 14.53 -9.38 3.18
C ILE A 118 13.46 -9.52 4.24
N SER A 119 13.87 -9.74 5.50
CA SER A 119 12.92 -9.74 6.61
C SER A 119 12.41 -8.34 6.92
N SER A 120 11.20 -8.25 7.49
CA SER A 120 10.65 -6.96 7.94
C SER A 120 11.54 -6.28 8.99
N ASP A 121 12.20 -7.06 9.83
CA ASP A 121 13.12 -6.54 10.86
C ASP A 121 14.36 -5.92 10.21
N THR A 122 14.98 -6.62 9.24
CA THR A 122 16.12 -6.10 8.48
C THR A 122 15.76 -4.85 7.70
N LEU A 123 14.59 -4.83 7.04
CA LEU A 123 14.10 -3.64 6.33
C LEU A 123 13.88 -2.47 7.29
N SER A 124 13.31 -2.72 8.46
CA SER A 124 13.10 -1.70 9.48
C SER A 124 14.42 -1.15 10.03
N GLU A 125 15.41 -2.01 10.24
CA GLU A 125 16.74 -1.62 10.71
C GLU A 125 17.46 -0.74 9.68
N ILE A 126 17.49 -1.14 8.41
CA ILE A 126 18.19 -0.37 7.35
C ILE A 126 17.49 0.96 7.07
N THR A 127 16.15 1.02 7.10
CA THR A 127 15.42 2.28 6.92
C THR A 127 15.60 3.23 8.10
N ARG A 128 15.68 2.70 9.31
CA ARG A 128 16.01 3.49 10.51
C ARG A 128 17.43 4.05 10.41
N ALA A 129 18.40 3.24 10.01
CA ALA A 129 19.78 3.68 9.81
C ALA A 129 19.86 4.80 8.75
N ALA A 130 19.14 4.65 7.62
CA ALA A 130 19.05 5.68 6.58
C ALA A 130 18.54 7.02 7.15
N SER A 131 17.51 6.97 7.99
CA SER A 131 16.95 8.16 8.63
C SER A 131 17.95 8.82 9.61
N VAL A 132 18.66 8.01 10.40
CA VAL A 132 19.63 8.52 11.40
C VAL A 132 20.80 9.24 10.75
N ILE A 133 21.34 8.71 9.66
CA ILE A 133 22.49 9.29 8.95
C ILE A 133 22.10 10.23 7.79
N GLY A 134 20.80 10.38 7.53
CA GLY A 134 20.30 11.22 6.42
C GLY A 134 20.65 10.67 5.03
N ALA A 135 20.77 9.34 4.90
CA ALA A 135 21.15 8.68 3.64
C ALA A 135 19.95 8.58 2.68
N PRO A 136 20.00 9.18 1.47
CA PRO A 136 18.91 9.13 0.52
C PRO A 136 18.87 7.86 -0.32
N ASP A 137 19.96 7.11 -0.41
CA ASP A 137 20.12 5.98 -1.31
C ASP A 137 20.25 4.66 -0.55
N MET A 138 19.57 3.63 -1.05
CA MET A 138 19.77 2.24 -0.64
C MET A 138 20.44 1.48 -1.79
N VAL A 139 21.54 0.82 -1.50
CA VAL A 139 22.40 0.15 -2.49
C VAL A 139 22.58 -1.30 -2.10
N LEU A 140 22.33 -2.22 -3.04
CA LEU A 140 22.68 -3.62 -2.89
C LEU A 140 23.92 -3.88 -3.77
N GLU A 141 25.02 -4.27 -3.15
CA GLU A 141 26.27 -4.55 -3.84
C GLU A 141 27.04 -5.65 -3.13
N ASN A 142 27.54 -6.64 -3.89
CA ASN A 142 28.37 -7.74 -3.38
C ASN A 142 27.78 -8.51 -2.18
N GLY A 143 26.45 -8.64 -2.08
CA GLY A 143 25.76 -9.29 -0.96
C GLY A 143 25.62 -8.40 0.28
N GLU A 144 25.86 -7.12 0.15
CA GLU A 144 25.71 -6.12 1.20
C GLU A 144 24.60 -5.13 0.84
N LEU A 145 23.73 -4.87 1.80
CA LEU A 145 22.72 -3.81 1.72
C LEU A 145 23.24 -2.59 2.48
N LYS A 146 23.43 -1.50 1.79
CA LYS A 146 24.02 -0.28 2.31
C LYS A 146 23.11 0.92 2.12
N VAL A 147 23.04 1.81 3.09
CA VAL A 147 22.43 3.14 2.95
C VAL A 147 23.51 4.22 3.03
N THR A 148 23.48 5.14 2.08
CA THR A 148 24.49 6.19 1.91
C THR A 148 23.93 7.32 1.02
N ASP A 149 24.72 8.35 0.76
CA ASP A 149 24.50 9.29 -0.33
C ASP A 149 25.52 9.02 -1.43
N LYS A 150 25.07 8.40 -2.52
CA LYS A 150 25.93 8.06 -3.68
C LYS A 150 26.54 9.28 -4.38
N LYS A 151 25.96 10.46 -4.19
CA LYS A 151 26.47 11.71 -4.80
C LYS A 151 27.56 12.36 -3.96
N ASN A 152 27.71 11.97 -2.70
CA ASN A 152 28.70 12.48 -1.78
C ASN A 152 29.75 11.41 -1.46
N THR A 153 30.96 11.55 -1.96
CA THR A 153 32.05 10.57 -1.78
C THR A 153 32.55 10.45 -0.33
N THR A 154 32.19 11.40 0.54
CA THR A 154 32.52 11.42 1.97
C THR A 154 31.31 11.19 2.85
N ALA A 155 30.20 10.72 2.30
CA ALA A 155 29.00 10.43 3.06
C ALA A 155 29.22 9.31 4.07
N ASN A 156 28.57 9.44 5.21
CA ASN A 156 28.45 8.32 6.14
C ASN A 156 27.62 7.19 5.50
N ASP A 157 27.92 5.96 5.90
CA ASP A 157 27.17 4.80 5.48
C ASP A 157 26.81 3.88 6.65
N PHE A 158 25.83 3.02 6.41
CA PHE A 158 25.51 1.90 7.28
C PHE A 158 25.26 0.69 6.39
N THR A 159 25.91 -0.43 6.73
CA THR A 159 25.92 -1.63 5.88
C THR A 159 25.48 -2.86 6.65
N LEU A 160 24.57 -3.64 6.07
CA LEU A 160 24.17 -4.97 6.53
C LEU A 160 24.62 -6.01 5.51
N LYS A 161 25.19 -7.13 6.00
CA LYS A 161 25.45 -8.30 5.15
C LYS A 161 24.15 -9.08 4.97
N LEU A 162 23.82 -9.38 3.73
CA LEU A 162 22.70 -10.23 3.38
C LEU A 162 23.22 -11.55 2.83
N ASP A 163 22.49 -12.62 3.11
CA ASP A 163 22.76 -13.93 2.50
C ASP A 163 22.15 -13.97 1.08
N VAL A 164 22.74 -13.19 0.18
CA VAL A 164 22.28 -13.03 -1.21
C VAL A 164 23.27 -13.73 -2.13
N PRO A 165 22.81 -14.46 -3.15
CA PRO A 165 23.72 -14.99 -4.17
C PRO A 165 24.56 -13.85 -4.76
N LYS A 166 25.86 -14.02 -4.76
CA LYS A 166 26.77 -13.07 -5.44
C LYS A 166 26.43 -13.08 -6.92
N SER A 167 25.96 -11.96 -7.42
CA SER A 167 25.78 -11.71 -8.85
C SER A 167 27.09 -11.41 -9.52
#